data_6b6851ed34348ef8469db34dddeff655
#
_entry.id   6b6851ed34348ef8469db34dddeff655
#
_cell.length_a   1.000
_cell.length_b   1.000
_cell.length_c   1.000
_cell.angle_alpha   90.00
_cell.angle_beta   90.00
_cell.angle_gamma   90.00
#
_symmetry.space_group_name_H-M   'P 1'
#
loop_
_entity.id
_entity.type
_entity.pdbx_description
1 polymer ?
#
loop_
_entity_poly.entity_id
_entity_poly.type
_entity_poly.pdbx_seq_one_letter_code
_entity_poly.pdbx_strand_id
1 'polypeptide(L)'
;MSDHFAAFSFVDRITALEPGVRARGTFAIAAGIGAFPPCLMAEAVGQLAAWVAMAHIGFRGRPVAALAHETRFLRPASPGQRLNLAVEIESCDDEAVAYRGHAEVAGVRAIELNDCLGPMLPVNEFDDPRALAGRFALLCDGGAPPGRFHGVAVPRVVRTRGVRGESAEGTLAVPAAAPFFNDHFPRRPVFPATLLLDAQIDLALALASESPHWSAHSPLMPVRMTNVKVRSFTPPGQLLVIAAELRVPKDGIATCMLSAHAEGRAVATARVDIGAEVRP
;
A
#
# COMPACT_ATOMS: atom_id res chain seq x y z
N MET A 1 25.48 9.55 1.08
CA MET A 1 24.82 8.61 2.00
C MET A 1 23.73 7.93 1.18
N SER A 2 23.60 6.63 1.21
CA SER A 2 22.54 5.95 0.46
C SER A 2 21.17 6.34 1.05
N ASP A 3 20.20 6.68 0.19
CA ASP A 3 18.81 6.99 0.60
C ASP A 3 18.03 5.73 1.01
N HIS A 4 18.75 4.63 1.28
CA HIS A 4 18.16 3.38 1.73
C HIS A 4 17.48 3.56 3.08
N PHE A 5 16.27 3.05 3.21
CA PHE A 5 15.35 3.24 4.33
C PHE A 5 14.85 4.69 4.53
N ALA A 6 14.80 5.50 3.45
CA ALA A 6 14.30 6.87 3.51
C ALA A 6 13.24 7.18 2.45
N ALA A 7 13.34 6.57 1.27
CA ALA A 7 12.50 6.93 0.14
C ALA A 7 11.13 6.21 0.15
N PHE A 8 11.05 4.99 0.71
CA PHE A 8 9.81 4.20 0.77
C PHE A 8 9.76 3.34 2.05
N SER A 9 10.07 3.94 3.19
CA SER A 9 10.09 3.27 4.50
C SER A 9 9.13 3.97 5.45
N PHE A 10 8.14 3.24 5.94
CA PHE A 10 6.99 3.77 6.68
C PHE A 10 6.91 3.25 8.13
N VAL A 11 8.04 2.89 8.70
CA VAL A 11 8.17 2.58 10.12
C VAL A 11 9.35 3.37 10.67
N ASP A 12 9.10 4.33 11.57
CA ASP A 12 10.14 5.12 12.25
C ASP A 12 10.62 4.42 13.53
N ARG A 13 9.71 3.75 14.24
CA ARG A 13 10.02 3.07 15.50
C ARG A 13 9.11 1.88 15.73
N ILE A 14 9.67 0.81 16.27
CA ILE A 14 8.94 -0.30 16.85
C ILE A 14 8.87 -0.05 18.37
N THR A 15 7.66 0.20 18.89
CA THR A 15 7.44 0.63 20.28
C THR A 15 7.11 -0.52 21.22
N ALA A 16 6.64 -1.64 20.66
CA ALA A 16 6.42 -2.90 21.36
C ALA A 16 6.58 -4.05 20.37
N LEU A 17 7.19 -5.14 20.82
CA LEU A 17 7.44 -6.33 20.00
C LEU A 17 7.28 -7.59 20.84
N GLU A 18 6.46 -8.50 20.34
CA GLU A 18 6.43 -9.91 20.75
C GLU A 18 6.85 -10.72 19.52
N PRO A 19 8.08 -11.28 19.51
CA PRO A 19 8.69 -11.86 18.31
C PRO A 19 7.79 -12.92 17.67
N GLY A 20 7.55 -12.80 16.35
CA GLY A 20 6.72 -13.74 15.59
C GLY A 20 5.23 -13.67 15.89
N VAL A 21 4.76 -12.79 16.79
CA VAL A 21 3.37 -12.73 17.23
C VAL A 21 2.73 -11.38 16.90
N ARG A 22 3.32 -10.29 17.38
CA ARG A 22 2.73 -8.94 17.20
C ARG A 22 3.75 -7.84 17.39
N ALA A 23 3.45 -6.67 16.84
CA ALA A 23 4.20 -5.45 17.12
C ALA A 23 3.31 -4.21 17.11
N ARG A 24 3.81 -3.17 17.74
CA ARG A 24 3.34 -1.80 17.60
C ARG A 24 4.49 -0.93 17.11
N GLY A 25 4.17 0.08 16.32
CA GLY A 25 5.16 1.00 15.80
C GLY A 25 4.57 2.36 15.48
N THR A 26 5.41 3.27 15.03
CA THR A 26 4.99 4.61 14.64
C THR A 26 5.63 5.01 13.31
N PHE A 27 4.92 5.88 12.60
CA PHE A 27 5.43 6.58 11.42
C PHE A 27 4.94 8.03 11.43
N ALA A 28 5.85 8.99 11.27
CA ALA A 28 5.52 10.41 11.18
C ALA A 28 5.43 10.82 9.70
N ILE A 29 4.24 11.23 9.28
CA ILE A 29 4.04 11.76 7.93
C ILE A 29 4.65 13.15 7.87
N ALA A 30 5.61 13.38 6.99
CA ALA A 30 6.29 14.67 6.87
C ALA A 30 5.30 15.79 6.52
N ALA A 31 5.39 16.92 7.20
CA ALA A 31 4.49 18.06 6.99
C ALA A 31 4.64 18.72 5.60
N GLY A 32 5.82 18.58 4.98
CA GLY A 32 6.15 19.22 3.71
C GLY A 32 5.68 18.47 2.45
N ILE A 33 5.03 17.30 2.59
CA ILE A 33 4.49 16.56 1.43
C ILE A 33 3.10 17.06 1.05
N GLY A 34 2.73 16.96 -0.23
CA GLY A 34 1.45 17.46 -0.71
C GLY A 34 0.24 16.64 -0.25
N ALA A 35 0.36 15.31 -0.21
CA ALA A 35 -0.67 14.38 0.22
C ALA A 35 -0.04 13.08 0.71
N PHE A 36 -0.78 12.32 1.48
CA PHE A 36 -0.41 10.96 1.87
C PHE A 36 -1.46 9.99 1.33
N PRO A 37 -1.15 9.25 0.25
CA PRO A 37 -2.09 8.35 -0.42
C PRO A 37 -2.67 7.30 0.53
N PRO A 38 -3.96 6.92 0.42
CA PRO A 38 -4.60 5.97 1.32
C PRO A 38 -3.89 4.60 1.37
N CYS A 39 -3.41 4.11 0.23
CA CYS A 39 -2.71 2.82 0.17
C CYS A 39 -1.33 2.85 0.87
N LEU A 40 -0.74 4.02 1.11
CA LEU A 40 0.50 4.10 1.89
C LEU A 40 0.28 3.89 3.39
N MET A 41 -0.94 4.08 3.90
CA MET A 41 -1.27 3.63 5.27
C MET A 41 -1.25 2.09 5.35
N ALA A 42 -1.79 1.41 4.31
CA ALA A 42 -1.72 -0.04 4.21
C ALA A 42 -0.27 -0.53 4.07
N GLU A 43 0.55 0.18 3.28
CA GLU A 43 1.99 -0.08 3.15
C GLU A 43 2.71 0.00 4.51
N ALA A 44 2.43 1.05 5.31
CA ALA A 44 3.04 1.22 6.63
C ALA A 44 2.72 0.05 7.58
N VAL A 45 1.47 -0.42 7.58
CA VAL A 45 1.05 -1.60 8.36
C VAL A 45 1.74 -2.87 7.83
N GLY A 46 1.77 -3.06 6.50
CA GLY A 46 2.43 -4.20 5.85
C GLY A 46 3.93 -4.23 6.12
N GLN A 47 4.60 -3.08 6.10
CA GLN A 47 6.03 -2.99 6.45
C GLN A 47 6.30 -3.33 7.92
N LEU A 48 5.42 -2.93 8.85
CA LEU A 48 5.58 -3.36 10.24
C LEU A 48 5.44 -4.88 10.37
N ALA A 49 4.46 -5.50 9.69
CA ALA A 49 4.32 -6.96 9.66
C ALA A 49 5.55 -7.63 9.03
N ALA A 50 6.09 -7.06 7.95
CA ALA A 50 7.31 -7.56 7.30
C ALA A 50 8.52 -7.53 8.25
N TRP A 51 8.70 -6.47 9.04
CA TRP A 51 9.77 -6.41 10.03
C TRP A 51 9.66 -7.51 11.08
N VAL A 52 8.44 -7.77 11.61
CA VAL A 52 8.21 -8.84 12.59
C VAL A 52 8.51 -10.21 11.97
N ALA A 53 8.00 -10.46 10.76
CA ALA A 53 8.18 -11.72 10.06
C ALA A 53 9.65 -12.00 9.72
N MET A 54 10.35 -11.01 9.12
CA MET A 54 11.77 -11.14 8.80
C MET A 54 12.63 -11.42 10.04
N ALA A 55 12.37 -10.69 11.14
CA ALA A 55 13.10 -10.91 12.39
C ALA A 55 12.85 -12.30 12.97
N HIS A 56 11.60 -12.79 12.91
CA HIS A 56 11.22 -14.13 13.39
C HIS A 56 11.99 -15.24 12.69
N ILE A 57 12.15 -15.15 11.38
CA ILE A 57 12.90 -16.15 10.58
C ILE A 57 14.39 -15.82 10.43
N GLY A 58 14.94 -14.85 11.20
CA GLY A 58 16.36 -14.50 11.17
C GLY A 58 16.83 -13.88 9.86
N PHE A 59 15.98 -13.10 9.19
CA PHE A 59 16.25 -12.38 7.93
C PHE A 59 16.67 -13.29 6.76
N ARG A 60 16.20 -14.55 6.75
CA ARG A 60 16.46 -15.47 5.63
C ARG A 60 15.55 -15.18 4.44
N GLY A 61 14.33 -14.74 4.68
CA GLY A 61 13.33 -14.39 3.69
C GLY A 61 12.86 -12.95 3.81
N ARG A 62 12.25 -12.44 2.74
CA ARG A 62 11.57 -11.15 2.68
C ARG A 62 10.14 -11.36 2.19
N PRO A 63 9.12 -10.96 2.96
CA PRO A 63 7.74 -11.07 2.51
C PRO A 63 7.45 -10.02 1.43
N VAL A 64 6.67 -10.41 0.43
CA VAL A 64 6.17 -9.52 -0.62
C VAL A 64 4.65 -9.54 -0.63
N ALA A 65 4.03 -8.42 -0.98
CA ALA A 65 2.57 -8.32 -1.03
C ALA A 65 2.01 -9.23 -2.12
N ALA A 66 1.04 -10.10 -1.76
CA ALA A 66 0.35 -10.95 -2.71
C ALA A 66 -1.17 -10.90 -2.58
N LEU A 67 -1.71 -11.01 -1.38
CA LEU A 67 -3.14 -11.07 -1.12
C LEU A 67 -3.52 -10.15 0.04
N ALA A 68 -4.68 -9.48 -0.08
CA ALA A 68 -5.40 -8.90 1.04
C ALA A 68 -6.89 -9.16 0.82
N HIS A 69 -7.52 -9.80 1.80
CA HIS A 69 -8.94 -10.12 1.70
C HIS A 69 -9.79 -8.86 1.84
N GLU A 70 -9.49 -8.05 2.86
CA GLU A 70 -10.19 -6.79 3.09
C GLU A 70 -9.23 -5.72 3.63
N THR A 71 -9.36 -4.52 3.07
CA THR A 71 -8.80 -3.28 3.61
C THR A 71 -9.92 -2.27 3.75
N ARG A 72 -10.12 -1.73 4.96
CA ARG A 72 -11.11 -0.68 5.25
C ARG A 72 -10.42 0.66 5.38
N PHE A 73 -10.87 1.63 4.61
CA PHE A 73 -10.41 3.03 4.69
C PHE A 73 -11.42 3.81 5.54
N LEU A 74 -11.04 4.15 6.77
CA LEU A 74 -11.95 4.74 7.75
C LEU A 74 -11.83 6.26 7.82
N ARG A 75 -10.62 6.76 7.61
CA ARG A 75 -10.31 8.20 7.49
C ARG A 75 -8.99 8.43 6.78
N PRO A 76 -8.83 9.59 6.12
CA PRO A 76 -7.54 9.96 5.55
C PRO A 76 -6.52 10.28 6.65
N ALA A 77 -5.24 10.11 6.33
CA ALA A 77 -4.14 10.66 7.09
C ALA A 77 -3.54 11.85 6.33
N SER A 78 -3.17 12.89 7.06
CA SER A 78 -2.67 14.15 6.50
C SER A 78 -1.19 14.38 6.81
N PRO A 79 -0.49 15.17 5.97
CA PRO A 79 0.85 15.63 6.28
C PRO A 79 0.95 16.27 7.68
N GLY A 80 2.03 15.97 8.40
CA GLY A 80 2.26 16.41 9.78
C GLY A 80 1.66 15.49 10.85
N GLN A 81 0.80 14.54 10.48
CA GLN A 81 0.23 13.57 11.42
C GLN A 81 1.15 12.39 11.67
N ARG A 82 0.90 11.66 12.76
CA ARG A 82 1.58 10.43 13.11
C ARG A 82 0.61 9.26 13.00
N LEU A 83 1.06 8.20 12.33
CA LEU A 83 0.41 6.90 12.36
C LEU A 83 0.92 6.11 13.57
N ASN A 84 0.01 5.59 14.38
CA ASN A 84 0.29 4.53 15.34
C ASN A 84 -0.11 3.21 14.68
N LEU A 85 0.87 2.34 14.48
CA LEU A 85 0.74 1.09 13.74
C LEU A 85 0.61 -0.08 14.71
N ALA A 86 -0.21 -1.06 14.37
CA ALA A 86 -0.27 -2.33 15.09
C ALA A 86 -0.49 -3.47 14.12
N VAL A 87 0.19 -4.59 14.37
CA VAL A 87 0.06 -5.82 13.59
C VAL A 87 0.01 -7.04 14.50
N GLU A 88 -0.72 -8.05 14.07
CA GLU A 88 -0.75 -9.39 14.64
C GLU A 88 -0.41 -10.38 13.53
N ILE A 89 0.56 -11.26 13.79
CA ILE A 89 0.97 -12.33 12.88
C ILE A 89 0.11 -13.55 13.20
N GLU A 90 -0.59 -14.05 12.22
CA GLU A 90 -1.44 -15.26 12.34
C GLU A 90 -0.64 -16.52 12.08
N SER A 91 0.27 -16.46 11.12
CA SER A 91 1.27 -17.50 10.85
C SER A 91 2.50 -16.88 10.17
N CYS A 92 3.67 -17.44 10.43
CA CYS A 92 4.91 -17.03 9.79
C CYS A 92 5.91 -18.18 9.79
N ASP A 93 6.41 -18.53 8.60
CA ASP A 93 7.45 -19.50 8.38
C ASP A 93 8.38 -19.05 7.22
N ASP A 94 9.22 -19.94 6.70
CA ASP A 94 10.13 -19.65 5.58
C ASP A 94 9.39 -19.57 4.22
N GLU A 95 8.09 -19.91 4.14
CA GLU A 95 7.31 -19.90 2.90
C GLU A 95 6.36 -18.69 2.80
N ALA A 96 5.73 -18.28 3.92
CA ALA A 96 4.75 -17.21 3.91
C ALA A 96 4.58 -16.54 5.27
N VAL A 97 3.96 -15.35 5.25
CA VAL A 97 3.41 -14.68 6.42
C VAL A 97 1.94 -14.36 6.20
N ALA A 98 1.10 -14.71 7.17
CA ALA A 98 -0.28 -14.24 7.26
C ALA A 98 -0.41 -13.28 8.45
N TYR A 99 -1.11 -12.17 8.23
CA TYR A 99 -1.23 -11.13 9.26
C TYR A 99 -2.50 -10.30 9.09
N ARG A 100 -2.86 -9.62 10.17
CA ARG A 100 -3.81 -8.51 10.19
C ARG A 100 -3.20 -7.30 10.89
N GLY A 101 -3.76 -6.13 10.66
CA GLY A 101 -3.22 -4.94 11.32
C GLY A 101 -4.03 -3.69 11.04
N HIS A 102 -3.58 -2.59 11.63
CA HIS A 102 -4.24 -1.30 11.48
C HIS A 102 -3.29 -0.14 11.73
N ALA A 103 -3.73 1.04 11.30
CA ALA A 103 -3.12 2.30 11.71
C ALA A 103 -4.17 3.24 12.32
N GLU A 104 -3.72 4.03 13.31
CA GLU A 104 -4.51 5.06 13.98
C GLU A 104 -3.86 6.43 13.82
N VAL A 105 -4.70 7.46 13.70
CA VAL A 105 -4.32 8.87 13.75
C VAL A 105 -4.99 9.50 14.95
N ALA A 106 -4.23 10.10 15.86
CA ALA A 106 -4.73 10.71 17.09
C ALA A 106 -5.64 9.76 17.93
N GLY A 107 -5.29 8.47 17.98
CA GLY A 107 -6.03 7.45 18.74
C GLY A 107 -7.32 6.96 18.06
N VAL A 108 -7.60 7.39 16.83
CA VAL A 108 -8.76 6.94 16.07
C VAL A 108 -8.32 6.12 14.88
N ARG A 109 -8.98 4.97 14.66
CA ARG A 109 -8.70 4.06 13.57
C ARG A 109 -8.81 4.77 12.21
N ALA A 110 -7.75 4.68 11.40
CA ALA A 110 -7.69 5.28 10.07
C ALA A 110 -7.78 4.24 8.96
N ILE A 111 -7.15 3.07 9.15
CA ILE A 111 -7.19 1.94 8.22
C ILE A 111 -7.15 0.62 8.98
N GLU A 112 -7.80 -0.40 8.44
CA GLU A 112 -7.75 -1.79 8.91
C GLU A 112 -7.44 -2.73 7.75
N LEU A 113 -6.57 -3.69 8.00
CA LEU A 113 -6.20 -4.76 7.07
C LEU A 113 -6.54 -6.11 7.70
N ASN A 114 -7.28 -6.94 6.98
CA ASN A 114 -7.70 -8.27 7.41
C ASN A 114 -7.26 -9.32 6.39
N ASP A 115 -6.84 -10.49 6.90
CA ASP A 115 -6.44 -11.66 6.13
C ASP A 115 -5.44 -11.30 5.01
N CYS A 116 -4.32 -10.68 5.39
CA CYS A 116 -3.22 -10.39 4.48
C CYS A 116 -2.27 -11.58 4.41
N LEU A 117 -1.83 -11.93 3.19
CA LEU A 117 -0.87 -13.00 2.95
C LEU A 117 0.22 -12.51 2.01
N GLY A 118 1.47 -12.76 2.40
CA GLY A 118 2.65 -12.51 1.59
C GLY A 118 3.56 -13.74 1.53
N PRO A 119 3.90 -14.25 0.33
CA PRO A 119 4.93 -15.28 0.22
C PRO A 119 6.27 -14.72 0.68
N MET A 120 7.08 -15.59 1.29
CA MET A 120 8.42 -15.31 1.74
C MET A 120 9.41 -15.71 0.65
N LEU A 121 10.18 -14.75 0.15
CA LEU A 121 11.17 -14.98 -0.90
C LEU A 121 12.59 -14.81 -0.36
N PRO A 122 13.62 -15.44 -0.96
CA PRO A 122 14.99 -15.33 -0.49
C PRO A 122 15.43 -13.87 -0.39
N VAL A 123 15.81 -13.42 0.80
CA VAL A 123 16.12 -12.01 1.07
C VAL A 123 17.23 -11.46 0.17
N ASN A 124 18.24 -12.30 -0.16
CA ASN A 124 19.38 -11.90 -0.97
C ASN A 124 19.03 -11.47 -2.40
N GLU A 125 17.84 -11.84 -2.90
CA GLU A 125 17.36 -11.37 -4.20
C GLU A 125 16.95 -9.89 -4.16
N PHE A 126 16.59 -9.38 -2.99
CA PHE A 126 15.97 -8.06 -2.82
C PHE A 126 16.84 -7.08 -2.05
N ASP A 127 17.55 -7.58 -1.01
CA ASP A 127 18.23 -6.71 -0.04
C ASP A 127 19.47 -7.40 0.58
N ASP A 128 20.19 -6.66 1.41
CA ASP A 128 21.25 -7.21 2.26
C ASP A 128 20.66 -7.58 3.63
N PRO A 129 20.71 -8.88 4.03
CA PRO A 129 20.16 -9.32 5.30
C PRO A 129 20.83 -8.66 6.52
N ARG A 130 22.11 -8.27 6.42
CA ARG A 130 22.81 -7.56 7.50
C ARG A 130 22.31 -6.12 7.62
N ALA A 131 22.07 -5.45 6.49
CA ALA A 131 21.51 -4.10 6.47
C ALA A 131 20.09 -4.10 7.07
N LEU A 132 19.25 -5.10 6.73
CA LEU A 132 17.92 -5.26 7.30
C LEU A 132 17.96 -5.54 8.81
N ALA A 133 18.83 -6.44 9.27
CA ALA A 133 18.98 -6.73 10.70
C ALA A 133 19.45 -5.50 11.49
N GLY A 134 20.43 -4.74 10.96
CA GLY A 134 20.88 -3.50 11.55
C GLY A 134 19.78 -2.43 11.60
N ARG A 135 18.99 -2.31 10.53
CA ARG A 135 17.83 -1.40 10.52
C ARG A 135 16.77 -1.81 11.53
N PHE A 136 16.44 -3.08 11.63
CA PHE A 136 15.49 -3.60 12.61
C PHE A 136 15.92 -3.30 14.04
N ALA A 137 17.21 -3.53 14.38
CA ALA A 137 17.76 -3.19 15.68
C ALA A 137 17.59 -1.69 15.99
N LEU A 138 17.92 -0.81 15.02
CA LEU A 138 17.71 0.63 15.16
C LEU A 138 16.24 0.98 15.45
N LEU A 139 15.29 0.37 14.70
CA LEU A 139 13.86 0.63 14.89
C LEU A 139 13.35 0.19 16.27
N CYS A 140 13.91 -0.87 16.85
CA CYS A 140 13.56 -1.38 18.17
C CYS A 140 14.20 -0.54 19.30
N ASP A 141 15.40 -0.01 19.11
CA ASP A 141 16.18 0.70 20.14
C ASP A 141 15.76 2.15 20.30
N GLY A 142 16.23 2.99 19.40
CA GLY A 142 16.01 4.45 19.43
C GLY A 142 15.00 4.94 18.43
N GLY A 143 14.71 4.13 17.43
CA GLY A 143 13.97 4.52 16.24
C GLY A 143 14.84 5.23 15.20
N ALA A 144 14.31 5.36 14.00
CA ALA A 144 14.90 6.16 12.93
C ALA A 144 14.48 7.63 13.06
N PRO A 145 15.27 8.57 12.54
CA PRO A 145 14.83 9.95 12.45
C PRO A 145 13.49 10.04 11.69
N PRO A 146 12.46 10.67 12.29
CA PRO A 146 11.16 10.80 11.62
C PRO A 146 11.22 11.80 10.45
N GLY A 147 10.20 11.73 9.55
CA GLY A 147 10.04 12.71 8.48
C GLY A 147 11.03 12.58 7.33
N ARG A 148 11.71 11.46 7.19
CA ARG A 148 12.64 11.19 6.06
C ARG A 148 11.94 10.88 4.74
N PHE A 149 10.68 10.50 4.78
CA PHE A 149 9.87 10.34 3.59
C PHE A 149 9.47 11.71 3.04
N HIS A 150 9.90 12.03 1.84
CA HIS A 150 9.67 13.32 1.19
C HIS A 150 8.49 13.31 0.20
N GLY A 151 7.63 12.30 0.30
CA GLY A 151 6.55 12.09 -0.65
C GLY A 151 6.93 11.17 -1.79
N VAL A 152 5.94 10.74 -2.54
CA VAL A 152 6.09 9.91 -3.73
C VAL A 152 5.20 10.47 -4.83
N ALA A 153 5.76 10.59 -6.03
CA ALA A 153 4.95 10.87 -7.21
C ALA A 153 4.25 9.56 -7.62
N VAL A 154 2.95 9.46 -7.33
CA VAL A 154 2.14 8.33 -7.81
C VAL A 154 1.92 8.50 -9.31
N PRO A 155 2.34 7.53 -10.15
CA PRO A 155 2.08 7.58 -11.58
C PRO A 155 0.57 7.57 -11.82
N ARG A 156 0.11 8.44 -12.73
CA ARG A 156 -1.31 8.53 -13.06
C ARG A 156 -1.66 7.65 -14.25
N VAL A 157 -2.85 7.08 -14.22
CA VAL A 157 -3.42 6.38 -15.37
C VAL A 157 -3.83 7.42 -16.42
N VAL A 158 -3.31 7.28 -17.63
CA VAL A 158 -3.74 8.06 -18.80
C VAL A 158 -4.90 7.31 -19.44
N ARG A 159 -6.13 7.79 -19.23
CA ARG A 159 -7.34 7.17 -19.79
C ARG A 159 -7.31 7.21 -21.31
N THR A 160 -7.59 6.08 -21.94
CA THR A 160 -7.57 5.92 -23.41
C THR A 160 -8.96 5.60 -23.97
N ARG A 161 -9.80 4.88 -23.22
CA ARG A 161 -11.16 4.50 -23.65
C ARG A 161 -12.07 4.22 -22.46
N GLY A 162 -13.35 3.99 -22.72
CA GLY A 162 -14.37 3.61 -21.73
C GLY A 162 -15.68 4.32 -21.95
N VAL A 163 -16.68 3.96 -21.15
CA VAL A 163 -18.00 4.59 -21.11
C VAL A 163 -18.11 5.42 -19.86
N ARG A 164 -18.52 6.69 -20.04
CA ARG A 164 -18.62 7.66 -18.94
C ARG A 164 -19.48 7.13 -17.79
N GLY A 165 -18.92 7.11 -16.58
CA GLY A 165 -19.61 6.65 -15.37
C GLY A 165 -19.85 5.16 -15.29
N GLU A 166 -19.36 4.33 -16.26
CA GLU A 166 -19.54 2.89 -16.30
C GLU A 166 -18.21 2.14 -16.37
N SER A 167 -17.31 2.55 -17.28
CA SER A 167 -16.01 1.89 -17.44
C SER A 167 -14.92 2.85 -17.88
N ALA A 168 -13.69 2.54 -17.52
CA ALA A 168 -12.51 3.26 -17.96
C ALA A 168 -11.37 2.27 -18.18
N GLU A 169 -10.61 2.47 -19.25
CA GLU A 169 -9.34 1.81 -19.50
C GLU A 169 -8.31 2.85 -19.85
N GLY A 170 -7.10 2.62 -19.41
CA GLY A 170 -5.98 3.53 -19.66
C GLY A 170 -4.64 2.83 -19.49
N THR A 171 -3.59 3.59 -19.66
CA THR A 171 -2.21 3.13 -19.48
C THR A 171 -1.56 3.80 -18.28
N LEU A 172 -0.72 3.04 -17.58
CA LEU A 172 0.14 3.52 -16.51
C LEU A 172 1.58 3.17 -16.88
N ALA A 173 2.40 4.19 -17.08
CA ALA A 173 3.82 4.01 -17.29
C ALA A 173 4.54 3.98 -15.94
N VAL A 174 5.11 2.84 -15.60
CA VAL A 174 5.97 2.70 -14.42
C VAL A 174 7.25 3.48 -14.67
N PRO A 175 7.70 4.37 -13.76
CA PRO A 175 8.94 5.12 -13.99
C PRO A 175 10.12 4.18 -14.15
N ALA A 176 11.03 4.49 -15.08
CA ALA A 176 12.26 3.73 -15.27
C ALA A 176 13.26 3.94 -14.12
N ALA A 177 13.15 5.09 -13.42
CA ALA A 177 13.91 5.42 -12.22
C ALA A 177 13.05 6.25 -11.28
N ALA A 178 13.10 5.93 -9.98
CA ALA A 178 12.42 6.68 -8.94
C ALA A 178 13.10 6.43 -7.59
N PRO A 179 13.08 7.40 -6.65
CA PRO A 179 13.71 7.25 -5.33
C PRO A 179 13.20 6.03 -4.56
N PHE A 180 11.92 5.68 -4.66
CA PHE A 180 11.35 4.55 -3.94
C PHE A 180 11.96 3.19 -4.31
N PHE A 181 12.59 3.05 -5.47
CA PHE A 181 13.31 1.83 -5.83
C PHE A 181 14.56 1.57 -4.96
N ASN A 182 15.08 2.58 -4.28
CA ASN A 182 16.18 2.40 -3.32
C ASN A 182 15.76 1.57 -2.10
N ASP A 183 14.46 1.52 -1.79
CA ASP A 183 13.89 0.76 -0.68
C ASP A 183 13.01 -0.41 -1.18
N HIS A 184 12.48 -0.32 -2.40
CA HIS A 184 11.51 -1.29 -2.95
C HIS A 184 11.91 -1.86 -4.32
N PHE A 185 12.97 -2.65 -4.53
CA PHE A 185 13.97 -3.14 -3.55
C PHE A 185 15.36 -2.85 -4.12
N PRO A 186 16.41 -2.66 -3.28
CA PRO A 186 17.73 -2.21 -3.76
C PRO A 186 18.38 -3.11 -4.80
N ARG A 187 18.27 -4.44 -4.66
CA ARG A 187 18.87 -5.44 -5.58
C ARG A 187 17.96 -5.84 -6.72
N ARG A 188 16.65 -5.69 -6.54
CA ARG A 188 15.63 -6.05 -7.54
C ARG A 188 14.51 -5.01 -7.50
N PRO A 189 14.66 -3.88 -8.18
CA PRO A 189 13.65 -2.83 -8.18
C PRO A 189 12.30 -3.33 -8.69
N VAL A 190 11.26 -3.09 -7.87
CA VAL A 190 9.88 -3.48 -8.14
C VAL A 190 8.97 -2.29 -7.86
N PHE A 191 8.05 -2.01 -8.76
CA PHE A 191 7.04 -0.97 -8.53
C PHE A 191 6.13 -1.40 -7.38
N PRO A 192 5.98 -0.57 -6.31
CA PRO A 192 5.17 -0.93 -5.16
C PRO A 192 3.71 -1.23 -5.54
N ALA A 193 3.21 -2.37 -5.10
CA ALA A 193 1.83 -2.77 -5.36
C ALA A 193 0.83 -1.77 -4.77
N THR A 194 1.15 -1.14 -3.65
CA THR A 194 0.34 -0.10 -3.01
C THR A 194 0.21 1.16 -3.86
N LEU A 195 1.27 1.55 -4.58
CA LEU A 195 1.20 2.65 -5.55
C LEU A 195 0.37 2.28 -6.79
N LEU A 196 0.44 1.02 -7.24
CA LEU A 196 -0.41 0.54 -8.32
C LEU A 196 -1.88 0.56 -7.90
N LEU A 197 -2.20 0.07 -6.71
CA LEU A 197 -3.57 0.08 -6.18
C LEU A 197 -4.08 1.50 -5.98
N ASP A 198 -3.24 2.44 -5.54
CA ASP A 198 -3.61 3.84 -5.37
C ASP A 198 -3.96 4.49 -6.72
N ALA A 199 -3.14 4.26 -7.77
CA ALA A 199 -3.45 4.72 -9.13
C ALA A 199 -4.74 4.10 -9.70
N GLN A 200 -5.05 2.85 -9.35
CA GLN A 200 -6.32 2.20 -9.71
C GLN A 200 -7.51 2.81 -8.95
N ILE A 201 -7.35 3.14 -7.66
CA ILE A 201 -8.37 3.84 -6.87
C ILE A 201 -8.64 5.23 -7.47
N ASP A 202 -7.60 5.99 -7.83
CA ASP A 202 -7.77 7.30 -8.46
C ASP A 202 -8.60 7.21 -9.75
N LEU A 203 -8.33 6.20 -10.61
CA LEU A 203 -9.13 5.96 -11.80
C LEU A 203 -10.59 5.62 -11.46
N ALA A 204 -10.82 4.81 -10.43
CA ALA A 204 -12.15 4.43 -9.97
C ALA A 204 -12.94 5.62 -9.40
N LEU A 205 -12.29 6.47 -8.62
CA LEU A 205 -12.88 7.70 -8.07
C LEU A 205 -13.24 8.69 -9.20
N ALA A 206 -12.35 8.87 -10.17
CA ALA A 206 -12.62 9.69 -11.34
C ALA A 206 -13.82 9.14 -12.14
N LEU A 207 -13.87 7.82 -12.36
CA LEU A 207 -14.99 7.17 -13.05
C LEU A 207 -16.31 7.32 -12.27
N ALA A 208 -16.29 7.12 -10.94
CA ALA A 208 -17.46 7.27 -10.09
C ALA A 208 -17.98 8.72 -10.11
N SER A 209 -17.11 9.72 -10.11
CA SER A 209 -17.50 11.12 -10.18
C SER A 209 -18.23 11.52 -11.48
N GLU A 210 -18.06 10.74 -12.53
CA GLU A 210 -18.76 10.90 -13.82
C GLU A 210 -20.16 10.30 -13.82
N SER A 211 -20.48 9.46 -12.82
CA SER A 211 -21.77 8.75 -12.73
C SER A 211 -22.89 9.72 -12.26
N PRO A 212 -24.07 9.68 -12.88
CA PRO A 212 -25.22 10.54 -12.48
C PRO A 212 -25.77 10.20 -11.09
N HIS A 213 -25.35 9.10 -10.49
CA HIS A 213 -25.79 8.67 -9.15
C HIS A 213 -25.19 9.49 -8.01
N TRP A 214 -24.16 10.30 -8.30
CA TRP A 214 -23.52 11.17 -7.30
C TRP A 214 -23.79 12.63 -7.59
N SER A 215 -24.03 13.40 -6.54
CA SER A 215 -24.08 14.87 -6.71
C SER A 215 -22.69 15.40 -7.07
N ALA A 216 -22.61 16.35 -7.98
CA ALA A 216 -21.34 16.92 -8.46
C ALA A 216 -20.46 17.55 -7.34
N HIS A 217 -20.97 17.67 -6.12
CA HIS A 217 -20.31 18.33 -4.99
C HIS A 217 -19.98 17.39 -3.82
N SER A 218 -20.28 16.08 -3.93
CA SER A 218 -19.94 15.12 -2.87
C SER A 218 -18.54 14.59 -3.09
N PRO A 219 -17.58 14.90 -2.20
CA PRO A 219 -16.28 14.26 -2.28
C PRO A 219 -16.43 12.75 -2.10
N LEU A 220 -15.89 11.99 -3.06
CA LEU A 220 -15.90 10.54 -3.03
C LEU A 220 -14.58 10.01 -2.45
N MET A 221 -14.66 8.94 -1.69
CA MET A 221 -13.49 8.28 -1.11
C MET A 221 -13.61 6.76 -1.22
N PRO A 222 -12.48 6.04 -1.25
CA PRO A 222 -12.51 4.60 -1.06
C PRO A 222 -12.98 4.31 0.37
N VAL A 223 -13.93 3.39 0.50
CA VAL A 223 -14.45 2.93 1.81
C VAL A 223 -13.84 1.59 2.18
N ARG A 224 -13.76 0.71 1.19
CA ARG A 224 -13.26 -0.65 1.39
C ARG A 224 -12.66 -1.17 0.10
N MET A 225 -11.55 -1.90 0.22
CA MET A 225 -10.98 -2.69 -0.87
C MET A 225 -11.02 -4.16 -0.48
N THR A 226 -11.41 -5.03 -1.41
CA THR A 226 -11.50 -6.47 -1.19
C THR A 226 -10.90 -7.26 -2.33
N ASN A 227 -10.55 -8.53 -2.04
CA ASN A 227 -10.04 -9.47 -3.03
C ASN A 227 -8.82 -8.93 -3.80
N VAL A 228 -7.93 -8.22 -3.10
CA VAL A 228 -6.67 -7.79 -3.68
C VAL A 228 -5.81 -9.01 -3.97
N LYS A 229 -5.36 -9.11 -5.22
CA LYS A 229 -4.44 -10.16 -5.67
C LYS A 229 -3.35 -9.52 -6.52
N VAL A 230 -2.12 -9.59 -6.05
CA VAL A 230 -0.91 -9.22 -6.81
C VAL A 230 -0.25 -10.51 -7.27
N ARG A 231 -0.11 -10.68 -8.59
CA ARG A 231 0.29 -11.97 -9.20
C ARG A 231 1.70 -11.97 -9.73
N SER A 232 2.26 -10.80 -9.99
CA SER A 232 3.61 -10.67 -10.53
C SER A 232 4.24 -9.36 -10.13
N PHE A 233 5.55 -9.35 -10.10
CA PHE A 233 6.31 -8.11 -9.95
C PHE A 233 6.19 -7.25 -11.21
N THR A 234 6.17 -5.93 -10.99
CA THR A 234 6.17 -4.93 -12.03
C THR A 234 7.54 -4.23 -12.04
N PRO A 235 8.41 -4.50 -13.01
CA PRO A 235 9.73 -3.87 -13.06
C PRO A 235 9.66 -2.40 -13.49
N PRO A 236 10.72 -1.60 -13.23
CA PRO A 236 10.86 -0.26 -13.76
C PRO A 236 10.68 -0.19 -15.27
N GLY A 237 10.05 0.87 -15.77
CA GLY A 237 9.82 1.11 -17.19
C GLY A 237 8.69 0.30 -17.83
N GLN A 238 8.03 -0.59 -17.09
CA GLN A 238 6.92 -1.40 -17.63
C GLN A 238 5.70 -0.52 -17.92
N LEU A 239 5.01 -0.79 -19.04
CA LEU A 239 3.71 -0.20 -19.34
C LEU A 239 2.61 -1.16 -18.91
N LEU A 240 1.67 -0.66 -18.10
CA LEU A 240 0.52 -1.41 -17.65
C LEU A 240 -0.75 -0.89 -18.34
N VAL A 241 -1.66 -1.81 -18.67
CA VAL A 241 -3.05 -1.49 -19.02
C VAL A 241 -3.89 -1.64 -17.76
N ILE A 242 -4.55 -0.56 -17.37
CA ILE A 242 -5.39 -0.48 -16.18
C ILE A 242 -6.83 -0.39 -16.62
N ALA A 243 -7.71 -1.19 -16.03
CA ALA A 243 -9.14 -1.11 -16.28
C ALA A 243 -9.93 -0.98 -14.96
N ALA A 244 -11.02 -0.23 -15.03
CA ALA A 244 -11.98 -0.01 -13.98
C ALA A 244 -13.40 -0.16 -14.53
N GLU A 245 -14.23 -0.97 -13.88
CA GLU A 245 -15.63 -1.17 -14.21
C GLU A 245 -16.51 -0.86 -13.00
N LEU A 246 -17.34 0.18 -13.12
CA LEU A 246 -18.22 0.63 -12.06
C LEU A 246 -19.55 -0.11 -12.14
N ARG A 247 -20.00 -0.63 -11.01
CA ARG A 247 -21.34 -1.19 -10.87
C ARG A 247 -22.28 -0.12 -10.32
N VAL A 248 -23.54 -0.21 -10.73
CA VAL A 248 -24.58 0.72 -10.26
C VAL A 248 -24.56 0.81 -8.74
N PRO A 249 -24.52 2.03 -8.18
CA PRO A 249 -24.50 2.24 -6.73
C PRO A 249 -25.74 1.68 -6.05
N LYS A 250 -25.51 1.04 -4.90
CA LYS A 250 -26.58 0.56 -4.02
C LYS A 250 -26.33 1.11 -2.62
N ASP A 251 -27.37 1.64 -1.98
CA ASP A 251 -27.30 2.17 -0.62
C ASP A 251 -26.18 3.22 -0.41
N GLY A 252 -25.93 4.06 -1.43
CA GLY A 252 -24.90 5.10 -1.37
C GLY A 252 -23.45 4.58 -1.55
N ILE A 253 -23.26 3.31 -1.92
CA ILE A 253 -21.96 2.70 -2.19
C ILE A 253 -21.90 2.22 -3.62
N ALA A 254 -20.90 2.64 -4.38
CA ALA A 254 -20.58 2.08 -5.69
C ALA A 254 -19.42 1.08 -5.55
N THR A 255 -19.53 -0.02 -6.27
CA THR A 255 -18.46 -1.01 -6.35
C THR A 255 -17.75 -0.90 -7.69
N CYS A 256 -16.44 -0.79 -7.68
CA CYS A 256 -15.62 -0.78 -8.88
C CYS A 256 -14.70 -2.01 -8.91
N MET A 257 -14.72 -2.74 -10.03
CA MET A 257 -13.80 -3.84 -10.31
C MET A 257 -12.54 -3.27 -10.97
N LEU A 258 -11.37 -3.61 -10.43
CA LEU A 258 -10.08 -3.09 -10.85
C LEU A 258 -9.19 -4.21 -11.38
N SER A 259 -8.51 -3.94 -12.50
CA SER A 259 -7.49 -4.85 -13.01
C SER A 259 -6.31 -4.09 -13.59
N ALA A 260 -5.13 -4.70 -13.51
CA ALA A 260 -3.91 -4.25 -14.14
C ALA A 260 -3.30 -5.41 -14.93
N HIS A 261 -2.88 -5.15 -16.16
CA HIS A 261 -2.30 -6.13 -17.07
C HIS A 261 -0.99 -5.61 -17.65
N ALA A 262 -0.04 -6.50 -17.80
CA ALA A 262 1.19 -6.28 -18.57
C ALA A 262 1.28 -7.35 -19.64
N GLU A 263 1.47 -6.96 -20.90
CA GLU A 263 1.59 -7.89 -22.03
C GLU A 263 0.45 -8.94 -22.08
N GLY A 264 -0.78 -8.50 -21.78
CA GLY A 264 -1.98 -9.35 -21.76
C GLY A 264 -2.13 -10.25 -20.54
N ARG A 265 -1.16 -10.27 -19.59
CA ARG A 265 -1.22 -11.07 -18.36
C ARG A 265 -1.67 -10.20 -17.18
N ALA A 266 -2.55 -10.75 -16.34
CA ALA A 266 -2.99 -10.05 -15.14
C ALA A 266 -1.85 -9.91 -14.12
N VAL A 267 -1.53 -8.66 -13.77
CA VAL A 267 -0.54 -8.29 -12.74
C VAL A 267 -1.22 -8.14 -11.39
N ALA A 268 -2.33 -7.41 -11.35
CA ALA A 268 -3.09 -7.20 -10.13
C ALA A 268 -4.59 -7.11 -10.41
N THR A 269 -5.39 -7.51 -9.43
CA THR A 269 -6.84 -7.30 -9.42
C THR A 269 -7.30 -6.92 -8.02
N ALA A 270 -8.35 -6.10 -7.94
CA ALA A 270 -9.00 -5.72 -6.71
C ALA A 270 -10.46 -5.35 -6.97
N ARG A 271 -11.22 -5.23 -5.91
CA ARG A 271 -12.53 -4.62 -5.88
C ARG A 271 -12.50 -3.47 -4.89
N VAL A 272 -12.92 -2.27 -5.28
CA VAL A 272 -13.04 -1.13 -4.38
C VAL A 272 -14.49 -0.68 -4.27
N ASP A 273 -14.93 -0.47 -3.05
CA ASP A 273 -16.20 0.17 -2.72
C ASP A 273 -15.92 1.66 -2.47
N ILE A 274 -16.70 2.51 -3.12
CA ILE A 274 -16.60 3.96 -3.12
C ILE A 274 -17.87 4.54 -2.51
N GLY A 275 -17.74 5.49 -1.60
CA GLY A 275 -18.85 6.19 -0.97
C GLY A 275 -18.58 7.68 -0.86
N ALA A 276 -19.60 8.44 -0.48
CA ALA A 276 -19.43 9.84 -0.12
C ALA A 276 -18.64 9.95 1.20
N GLU A 277 -17.78 10.94 1.30
CA GLU A 277 -17.09 11.25 2.55
C GLU A 277 -18.10 11.58 3.64
N VAL A 278 -18.14 10.78 4.69
CA VAL A 278 -18.94 11.09 5.89
C VAL A 278 -18.15 12.14 6.66
N ARG A 279 -18.57 13.40 6.56
CA ARG A 279 -18.04 14.46 7.44
C ARG A 279 -18.46 14.16 8.87
N PRO A 280 -17.52 14.19 9.82
CA PRO A 280 -17.81 13.98 11.25
C PRO A 280 -18.69 15.09 11.83
#